data_e692771c3e340704ba34bd7e7aa7f200
#
_entry.id   e692771c3e340704ba34bd7e7aa7f200
#
_cell.length_a   1.000
_cell.length_b   1.000
_cell.length_c   1.000
_cell.angle_alpha   90.00
_cell.angle_beta   90.00
_cell.angle_gamma   90.00
#
_symmetry.space_group_name_H-M   'P 1'
#
loop_
_entity.id
_entity.type
_entity.pdbx_description
1 polymer ?
#
loop_
_entity_poly.entity_id
_entity_poly.type
_entity_poly.pdbx_seq_one_letter_code
_entity_poly.pdbx_strand_id
1 'polypeptide(L)'
;NVLIGANGSGKSNFISAFSFLQSVLTKGLQLFAAQSGVNSLFYEGRKVTDQIFFEAFFGLNSYGFELVPTDDNRLVFNKEFFGYYYNADWQSEIARGNFESRWNIGVGNKIDQHVIPILEKQRWRVYHFHDTGRNAKVKQEHNLSNNQALLSDAGNLAAFLFRLKVSFQKDYERIIQIVRLAAPFFDYFVLEPQEMNQEQIILKWKQCGSEDVFNASQFSDGTLRFICLATLLLQPKELRPATIIIDEPELGLHPFAITV
;
A
#
# COMPACT_ATOMS: atom_id res chain seq x y z
N ASN A 1 -1.88 6.32 14.79
CA ASN A 1 -0.65 5.95 15.50
C ASN A 1 0.56 6.50 14.74
N VAL A 2 1.51 7.12 15.45
CA VAL A 2 2.75 7.66 14.90
C VAL A 2 3.92 6.90 15.54
N LEU A 3 4.83 6.39 14.71
CA LEU A 3 6.04 5.71 15.14
C LEU A 3 7.23 6.67 15.00
N ILE A 4 7.84 7.06 16.11
CA ILE A 4 9.00 7.96 16.16
C ILE A 4 10.19 7.20 16.73
N GLY A 5 11.36 7.40 16.17
CA GLY A 5 12.61 6.79 16.67
C GLY A 5 13.80 7.20 15.81
N ALA A 6 15.00 7.01 16.35
CA ALA A 6 16.26 7.28 15.67
C ALA A 6 16.42 6.41 14.38
N ASN A 7 17.34 6.80 13.50
CA ASN A 7 17.70 5.96 12.36
C ASN A 7 18.26 4.62 12.87
N GLY A 8 17.85 3.52 12.25
CA GLY A 8 18.23 2.16 12.70
C GLY A 8 17.40 1.60 13.86
N SER A 9 16.39 2.31 14.39
CA SER A 9 15.54 1.83 15.51
C SER A 9 14.52 0.75 15.12
N GLY A 10 14.52 0.28 13.87
CA GLY A 10 13.61 -0.77 13.39
C GLY A 10 12.28 -0.29 12.80
N LYS A 11 12.06 1.02 12.62
CA LYS A 11 10.83 1.57 12.00
C LYS A 11 10.55 0.94 10.62
N SER A 12 11.56 0.92 9.76
CA SER A 12 11.44 0.33 8.41
C SER A 12 11.22 -1.18 8.47
N ASN A 13 11.79 -1.89 9.45
CA ASN A 13 11.53 -3.31 9.67
C ASN A 13 10.06 -3.56 10.06
N PHE A 14 9.49 -2.69 10.91
CA PHE A 14 8.08 -2.76 11.26
C PHE A 14 7.19 -2.57 10.03
N ILE A 15 7.48 -1.57 9.20
CA ILE A 15 6.76 -1.32 7.94
C ILE A 15 6.92 -2.52 6.98
N SER A 16 8.13 -3.06 6.87
CA SER A 16 8.42 -4.24 6.03
C SER A 16 7.63 -5.48 6.47
N ALA A 17 7.34 -5.65 7.77
CA ALA A 17 6.49 -6.73 8.25
C ALA A 17 5.06 -6.64 7.70
N PHE A 18 4.50 -5.44 7.51
CA PHE A 18 3.20 -5.28 6.86
C PHE A 18 3.26 -5.53 5.35
N SER A 19 4.34 -5.14 4.68
CA SER A 19 4.55 -5.48 3.26
C SER A 19 4.69 -6.99 3.07
N PHE A 20 5.40 -7.65 3.98
CA PHE A 20 5.50 -9.10 4.01
C PHE A 20 4.13 -9.77 4.22
N LEU A 21 3.36 -9.34 5.22
CA LEU A 21 2.01 -9.85 5.45
C LEU A 21 1.10 -9.63 4.25
N GLN A 22 1.17 -8.45 3.63
CA GLN A 22 0.42 -8.19 2.40
C GLN A 22 0.80 -9.17 1.28
N SER A 23 2.09 -9.48 1.11
CA SER A 23 2.56 -10.45 0.12
C SER A 23 2.01 -11.87 0.40
N VAL A 24 1.97 -12.26 1.67
CA VAL A 24 1.34 -13.53 2.10
C VAL A 24 -0.14 -13.56 1.71
N LEU A 25 -0.90 -12.52 2.07
CA LEU A 25 -2.35 -12.48 1.83
C LEU A 25 -2.71 -12.36 0.34
N THR A 26 -1.83 -11.82 -0.50
CA THR A 26 -2.04 -11.68 -1.95
C THR A 26 -1.42 -12.80 -2.79
N LYS A 27 -0.91 -13.87 -2.15
CA LYS A 27 -0.21 -15.00 -2.81
C LYS A 27 1.01 -14.55 -3.61
N GLY A 28 1.77 -13.63 -3.05
CA GLY A 28 3.03 -13.11 -3.60
C GLY A 28 4.24 -13.40 -2.70
N LEU A 29 4.12 -14.36 -1.77
CA LEU A 29 5.18 -14.68 -0.80
C LEU A 29 6.50 -15.03 -1.48
N GLN A 30 6.46 -15.90 -2.52
CA GLN A 30 7.70 -16.33 -3.18
C GLN A 30 8.36 -15.18 -3.96
N LEU A 31 7.57 -14.32 -4.59
CA LEU A 31 8.10 -13.13 -5.27
C LEU A 31 8.75 -12.17 -4.26
N PHE A 32 8.10 -11.92 -3.14
CA PHE A 32 8.64 -11.09 -2.07
C PHE A 32 9.94 -11.68 -1.50
N ALA A 33 9.95 -12.98 -1.23
CA ALA A 33 11.13 -13.68 -0.72
C ALA A 33 12.31 -13.64 -1.72
N ALA A 34 12.05 -13.78 -3.01
CA ALA A 34 13.06 -13.68 -4.06
C ALA A 34 13.65 -12.26 -4.16
N GLN A 35 12.81 -11.23 -4.06
CA GLN A 35 13.24 -9.82 -4.13
C GLN A 35 14.02 -9.39 -2.89
N SER A 36 13.60 -9.83 -1.70
CA SER A 36 14.23 -9.46 -0.42
C SER A 36 15.47 -10.31 -0.12
N GLY A 37 15.54 -11.52 -0.68
CA GLY A 37 16.50 -12.54 -0.31
C GLY A 37 16.07 -13.29 0.96
N VAL A 38 15.81 -14.60 0.84
CA VAL A 38 15.25 -15.41 1.95
C VAL A 38 16.05 -15.28 3.24
N ASN A 39 17.39 -15.27 3.15
CA ASN A 39 18.24 -15.19 4.34
C ASN A 39 18.06 -13.87 5.13
N SER A 40 17.76 -12.76 4.46
CA SER A 40 17.57 -11.44 5.09
C SER A 40 16.24 -11.28 5.83
N LEU A 41 15.29 -12.19 5.60
CA LEU A 41 14.01 -12.22 6.31
C LEU A 41 14.11 -12.85 7.69
N PHE A 42 15.22 -13.53 7.99
CA PHE A 42 15.46 -14.17 9.28
C PHE A 42 16.40 -13.32 10.14
N TYR A 43 16.08 -13.20 11.42
CA TYR A 43 16.94 -12.53 12.39
C TYR A 43 18.30 -13.21 12.44
N GLU A 44 19.37 -12.47 12.17
CA GLU A 44 20.75 -12.98 12.06
C GLU A 44 20.93 -14.12 11.04
N GLY A 45 19.96 -14.26 10.10
CA GLY A 45 19.98 -15.26 9.03
C GLY A 45 19.51 -16.65 9.44
N ARG A 46 19.32 -17.53 8.43
CA ARG A 46 18.77 -18.89 8.57
C ARG A 46 19.56 -19.83 9.47
N LYS A 47 20.81 -19.51 9.77
CA LYS A 47 21.66 -20.34 10.65
C LYS A 47 21.37 -20.11 12.12
N VAL A 48 20.80 -18.97 12.46
CA VAL A 48 20.48 -18.58 13.84
C VAL A 48 18.99 -18.70 14.09
N THR A 49 18.18 -18.25 13.15
CA THR A 49 16.71 -18.32 13.21
C THR A 49 16.23 -19.26 12.11
N ASP A 50 15.56 -20.35 12.48
CA ASP A 50 15.13 -21.41 11.56
C ASP A 50 13.69 -21.26 11.08
N GLN A 51 12.89 -20.38 11.71
CA GLN A 51 11.50 -20.16 11.36
C GLN A 51 11.07 -18.70 11.56
N ILE A 52 10.04 -18.29 10.80
CA ILE A 52 9.32 -17.04 11.00
C ILE A 52 7.93 -17.38 11.53
N PHE A 53 7.60 -16.90 12.72
CA PHE A 53 6.25 -17.00 13.27
C PHE A 53 5.57 -15.64 13.17
N PHE A 54 4.31 -15.64 12.74
CA PHE A 54 3.46 -14.47 12.71
C PHE A 54 2.06 -14.81 13.16
N GLU A 55 1.44 -13.97 13.98
CA GLU A 55 0.03 -14.04 14.31
C GLU A 55 -0.56 -12.66 14.48
N ALA A 56 -1.66 -12.38 13.78
CA ALA A 56 -2.44 -11.14 13.89
C ALA A 56 -3.78 -11.41 14.53
N PHE A 57 -4.13 -10.60 15.54
CA PHE A 57 -5.36 -10.71 16.30
C PHE A 57 -6.39 -9.68 15.85
N PHE A 58 -7.64 -10.13 15.69
CA PHE A 58 -8.80 -9.33 15.30
C PHE A 58 -9.92 -9.55 16.34
N GLY A 59 -9.81 -8.90 17.48
CA GLY A 59 -10.64 -9.20 18.64
C GLY A 59 -10.33 -10.60 19.18
N LEU A 60 -11.31 -11.49 19.16
CA LEU A 60 -11.16 -12.88 19.61
C LEU A 60 -10.64 -13.83 18.52
N ASN A 61 -10.56 -13.36 17.28
CA ASN A 61 -10.10 -14.16 16.15
C ASN A 61 -8.65 -13.83 15.82
N SER A 62 -7.92 -14.81 15.27
CA SER A 62 -6.58 -14.57 14.72
C SER A 62 -6.36 -15.28 13.39
N TYR A 63 -5.36 -14.80 12.67
CA TYR A 63 -4.74 -15.47 11.54
C TYR A 63 -3.23 -15.53 11.79
N GLY A 64 -2.67 -16.72 11.66
CA GLY A 64 -1.25 -16.91 11.89
C GLY A 64 -0.62 -17.94 10.95
N PHE A 65 0.70 -17.91 10.91
CA PHE A 65 1.51 -18.85 10.14
C PHE A 65 2.91 -19.01 10.72
N GLU A 66 3.48 -20.15 10.41
CA GLU A 66 4.89 -20.47 10.59
C GLU A 66 5.49 -20.73 9.21
N LEU A 67 6.59 -20.05 8.89
CA LEU A 67 7.35 -20.25 7.65
C LEU A 67 8.73 -20.77 7.95
N VAL A 68 9.18 -21.72 7.17
CA VAL A 68 10.54 -22.26 7.22
C VAL A 68 11.21 -22.11 5.86
N PRO A 69 12.55 -21.92 5.82
CA PRO A 69 13.28 -21.83 4.57
C PRO A 69 13.52 -23.22 3.99
N THR A 70 13.55 -23.30 2.67
CA THR A 70 13.93 -24.50 1.93
C THR A 70 15.36 -24.38 1.40
N ASP A 71 15.98 -25.49 1.01
CA ASP A 71 17.35 -25.53 0.46
C ASP A 71 17.47 -24.77 -0.86
N ASP A 72 16.39 -24.68 -1.63
CA ASP A 72 16.31 -23.97 -2.89
C ASP A 72 15.93 -22.48 -2.75
N ASN A 73 16.17 -21.90 -1.55
CA ASN A 73 15.94 -20.48 -1.25
C ASN A 73 14.49 -20.02 -1.42
N ARG A 74 13.53 -20.84 -1.05
CA ARG A 74 12.13 -20.47 -0.95
C ARG A 74 11.66 -20.50 0.50
N LEU A 75 10.45 -19.98 0.75
CA LEU A 75 9.73 -20.13 2.01
C LEU A 75 8.58 -21.12 1.83
N VAL A 76 8.37 -21.98 2.82
CA VAL A 76 7.24 -22.91 2.86
C VAL A 76 6.47 -22.75 4.17
N PHE A 77 5.15 -22.83 4.11
CA PHE A 77 4.31 -22.84 5.30
C PHE A 77 4.51 -24.15 6.06
N ASN A 78 5.21 -24.11 7.19
CA ASN A 78 5.24 -25.22 8.13
C ASN A 78 3.86 -25.41 8.77
N LYS A 79 3.16 -24.27 9.03
CA LYS A 79 1.79 -24.24 9.52
C LYS A 79 1.12 -22.95 9.08
N GLU A 80 -0.13 -23.02 8.66
CA GLU A 80 -1.01 -21.87 8.47
C GLU A 80 -2.32 -22.13 9.19
N PHE A 81 -2.82 -21.17 10.00
CA PHE A 81 -3.94 -21.42 10.88
C PHE A 81 -4.81 -20.19 11.12
N PHE A 82 -6.08 -20.44 11.46
CA PHE A 82 -6.96 -19.49 12.14
C PHE A 82 -7.03 -19.82 13.63
N GLY A 83 -7.12 -18.78 14.46
CA GLY A 83 -7.28 -18.93 15.91
C GLY A 83 -8.57 -18.29 16.41
N TYR A 84 -9.07 -18.82 17.55
CA TYR A 84 -10.18 -18.27 18.30
C TYR A 84 -9.91 -18.37 19.81
N TYR A 85 -9.92 -17.24 20.49
CA TYR A 85 -9.47 -17.09 21.88
C TYR A 85 -10.58 -16.53 22.78
N TYR A 86 -11.60 -17.32 23.08
CA TYR A 86 -12.70 -16.90 23.98
C TYR A 86 -12.56 -17.50 25.40
N ASN A 87 -12.56 -18.81 25.53
CA ASN A 87 -12.45 -19.50 26.84
C ASN A 87 -11.33 -20.56 26.84
N ALA A 88 -10.82 -20.88 25.72
CA ALA A 88 -9.68 -21.76 25.50
C ALA A 88 -9.00 -21.38 24.18
N ASP A 89 -7.70 -21.50 24.13
CA ASP A 89 -6.94 -21.27 22.91
C ASP A 89 -7.25 -22.39 21.93
N TRP A 90 -7.90 -22.03 20.83
CA TRP A 90 -8.23 -22.96 19.78
C TRP A 90 -7.70 -22.48 18.44
N GLN A 91 -6.93 -23.33 17.78
CA GLN A 91 -6.38 -23.07 16.45
C GLN A 91 -6.88 -24.13 15.47
N SER A 92 -7.23 -23.69 14.28
CA SER A 92 -7.60 -24.55 13.15
C SER A 92 -6.53 -24.43 12.08
N GLU A 93 -5.80 -25.50 11.86
CA GLU A 93 -4.82 -25.56 10.77
C GLU A 93 -5.53 -25.49 9.42
N ILE A 94 -5.12 -24.53 8.56
CA ILE A 94 -5.66 -24.33 7.22
C ILE A 94 -4.83 -25.12 6.21
N ALA A 95 -3.50 -25.06 6.37
CA ALA A 95 -2.57 -25.61 5.38
C ALA A 95 -1.20 -25.90 6.01
N ARG A 96 -0.49 -26.82 5.34
CA ARG A 96 0.89 -27.20 5.65
C ARG A 96 1.61 -27.61 4.36
N GLY A 97 2.90 -27.24 4.25
CA GLY A 97 3.74 -27.62 3.11
C GLY A 97 3.48 -26.84 1.82
N ASN A 98 2.70 -25.75 1.87
CA ASN A 98 2.41 -24.93 0.71
C ASN A 98 3.42 -23.79 0.56
N PHE A 99 3.67 -23.38 -0.68
CA PHE A 99 4.54 -22.25 -1.00
C PHE A 99 3.81 -20.90 -1.00
N GLU A 100 2.49 -20.92 -1.14
CA GLU A 100 1.65 -19.72 -1.06
C GLU A 100 0.50 -19.96 -0.07
N SER A 101 0.01 -18.89 0.53
CA SER A 101 -1.07 -18.93 1.52
C SER A 101 -2.37 -19.51 0.94
N ARG A 102 -3.11 -20.21 1.79
CA ARG A 102 -4.43 -20.77 1.51
C ARG A 102 -5.54 -20.18 2.38
N TRP A 103 -5.29 -19.06 3.04
CA TRP A 103 -6.24 -18.42 3.96
C TRP A 103 -7.65 -18.27 3.38
N ASN A 104 -7.80 -18.03 2.08
CA ASN A 104 -9.08 -17.80 1.40
C ASN A 104 -9.83 -19.08 1.00
N ILE A 105 -9.24 -20.25 1.23
CA ILE A 105 -9.88 -21.54 0.93
C ILE A 105 -10.67 -22.04 2.15
N GLY A 106 -10.11 -21.77 3.35
CA GLY A 106 -10.66 -22.26 4.61
C GLY A 106 -10.58 -23.78 4.74
N VAL A 107 -11.16 -24.31 5.80
CA VAL A 107 -11.25 -25.76 6.08
C VAL A 107 -12.69 -26.19 6.34
N GLY A 108 -13.68 -25.32 6.07
CA GLY A 108 -15.10 -25.61 6.21
C GLY A 108 -15.62 -25.57 7.65
N ASN A 109 -14.93 -24.92 8.55
CA ASN A 109 -15.35 -24.79 9.95
C ASN A 109 -15.95 -23.41 10.28
N LYS A 110 -16.49 -23.28 11.50
CA LYS A 110 -17.15 -22.03 11.94
C LYS A 110 -16.20 -20.83 12.01
N ILE A 111 -14.90 -21.03 12.22
CA ILE A 111 -13.94 -19.92 12.31
C ILE A 111 -13.71 -19.29 10.93
N ASP A 112 -13.72 -20.07 9.87
CA ASP A 112 -13.57 -19.56 8.51
C ASP A 112 -14.58 -18.43 8.25
N GLN A 113 -15.82 -18.61 8.71
CA GLN A 113 -16.91 -17.65 8.54
C GLN A 113 -16.64 -16.30 9.24
N HIS A 114 -15.76 -16.28 10.25
CA HIS A 114 -15.41 -15.07 10.99
C HIS A 114 -14.10 -14.46 10.51
N VAL A 115 -13.08 -15.26 10.25
CA VAL A 115 -11.73 -14.77 9.92
C VAL A 115 -11.60 -14.38 8.45
N ILE A 116 -12.10 -15.19 7.51
CA ILE A 116 -12.00 -14.92 6.06
C ILE A 116 -12.57 -13.55 5.69
N PRO A 117 -13.80 -13.17 6.10
CA PRO A 117 -14.34 -11.84 5.80
C PRO A 117 -13.53 -10.68 6.41
N ILE A 118 -12.86 -10.91 7.55
CA ILE A 118 -11.98 -9.91 8.14
C ILE A 118 -10.77 -9.72 7.26
N LEU A 119 -10.09 -10.79 6.87
CA LEU A 119 -8.91 -10.73 6.01
C LEU A 119 -9.25 -10.15 4.63
N GLU A 120 -10.40 -10.47 4.04
CA GLU A 120 -10.87 -9.89 2.78
C GLU A 120 -11.09 -8.37 2.89
N LYS A 121 -11.63 -7.90 4.02
CA LYS A 121 -11.87 -6.48 4.28
C LYS A 121 -10.62 -5.72 4.72
N GLN A 122 -9.70 -6.39 5.41
CA GLN A 122 -8.44 -5.81 5.89
C GLN A 122 -7.47 -5.61 4.72
N ARG A 123 -7.73 -4.60 3.91
CA ARG A 123 -6.79 -4.15 2.88
C ARG A 123 -5.75 -3.27 3.55
N TRP A 124 -4.75 -3.87 4.18
CA TRP A 124 -3.58 -3.12 4.63
C TRP A 124 -2.77 -2.71 3.41
N ARG A 125 -2.40 -1.44 3.37
CA ARG A 125 -1.54 -0.95 2.30
C ARG A 125 -0.44 -0.09 2.87
N VAL A 126 0.78 -0.40 2.46
CA VAL A 126 1.97 0.41 2.73
C VAL A 126 2.20 1.32 1.54
N TYR A 127 2.37 2.60 1.81
CA TYR A 127 2.59 3.64 0.81
C TYR A 127 3.97 4.26 0.99
N HIS A 128 4.67 4.42 -0.12
CA HIS A 128 6.00 5.02 -0.20
C HIS A 128 6.00 6.06 -1.31
N PHE A 129 5.92 7.34 -0.97
CA PHE A 129 5.91 8.42 -1.96
C PHE A 129 7.28 9.11 -2.08
N HIS A 130 8.36 8.36 -1.79
CA HIS A 130 9.72 8.92 -1.82
C HIS A 130 10.25 9.13 -3.23
N ASP A 131 9.89 8.25 -4.17
CA ASP A 131 10.34 8.36 -5.55
C ASP A 131 9.54 9.45 -6.27
N THR A 132 10.15 10.63 -6.35
CA THR A 132 9.69 11.76 -7.15
C THR A 132 10.76 12.18 -8.17
N GLY A 133 11.75 11.33 -8.40
CA GLY A 133 12.81 11.55 -9.39
C GLY A 133 12.28 11.70 -10.81
N ARG A 134 13.19 11.95 -11.75
CA ARG A 134 12.82 12.18 -13.16
C ARG A 134 12.04 11.01 -13.78
N ASN A 135 12.38 9.78 -13.40
CA ASN A 135 11.79 8.54 -13.91
C ASN A 135 10.72 7.95 -12.99
N ALA A 136 10.30 8.69 -11.95
CA ALA A 136 9.26 8.23 -11.03
C ALA A 136 7.98 7.88 -11.78
N LYS A 137 7.36 6.77 -11.41
CA LYS A 137 6.15 6.27 -12.07
C LYS A 137 5.01 7.29 -12.08
N VAL A 138 4.85 8.06 -11.01
CA VAL A 138 3.82 9.12 -10.91
C VAL A 138 3.95 10.19 -12.00
N LYS A 139 5.14 10.34 -12.62
CA LYS A 139 5.42 11.26 -13.72
C LYS A 139 5.30 10.62 -15.11
N GLN A 140 5.03 9.32 -15.18
CA GLN A 140 4.93 8.55 -16.42
C GLN A 140 3.48 8.37 -16.87
N GLU A 141 3.31 7.85 -18.07
CA GLU A 141 2.02 7.43 -18.59
C GLU A 141 1.57 6.13 -17.93
N HIS A 142 0.28 6.04 -17.65
CA HIS A 142 -0.34 4.87 -17.07
C HIS A 142 -1.63 4.51 -17.78
N ASN A 143 -1.95 3.21 -17.77
CA ASN A 143 -3.22 2.75 -18.30
C ASN A 143 -4.39 3.34 -17.49
N LEU A 144 -5.34 3.94 -18.19
CA LEU A 144 -6.51 4.59 -17.61
C LEU A 144 -7.39 3.61 -16.80
N SER A 145 -7.41 2.33 -17.18
CA SER A 145 -8.16 1.29 -16.46
C SER A 145 -7.56 0.91 -15.10
N ASN A 146 -6.28 1.25 -14.87
CA ASN A 146 -5.63 1.01 -13.59
C ASN A 146 -5.98 2.10 -12.55
N ASN A 147 -7.26 2.21 -12.24
CA ASN A 147 -7.83 3.27 -11.41
C ASN A 147 -8.65 2.74 -10.20
N GLN A 148 -8.65 1.42 -9.95
CA GLN A 148 -9.48 0.81 -8.91
C GLN A 148 -9.06 1.22 -7.50
N ALA A 149 -7.78 1.44 -7.29
CA ALA A 149 -7.21 1.93 -6.04
C ALA A 149 -5.90 2.65 -6.32
N LEU A 150 -5.51 3.60 -5.47
CA LEU A 150 -4.21 4.26 -5.55
C LEU A 150 -3.11 3.23 -5.28
N LEU A 151 -2.09 3.17 -6.15
CA LEU A 151 -0.93 2.30 -5.98
C LEU A 151 -0.03 2.79 -4.84
N SER A 152 0.77 1.90 -4.28
CA SER A 152 1.67 2.18 -3.15
C SER A 152 2.73 3.25 -3.45
N ASP A 153 3.12 3.39 -4.69
CA ASP A 153 4.07 4.39 -5.21
C ASP A 153 3.38 5.56 -5.93
N ALA A 154 2.04 5.64 -5.86
CA ALA A 154 1.20 6.59 -6.59
C ALA A 154 1.42 6.58 -8.12
N GLY A 155 2.00 5.53 -8.70
CA GLY A 155 2.26 5.48 -10.13
C GLY A 155 1.02 5.75 -10.98
N ASN A 156 -0.15 5.30 -10.55
CA ASN A 156 -1.42 5.50 -11.25
C ASN A 156 -2.19 6.76 -10.82
N LEU A 157 -1.54 7.77 -10.22
CA LEU A 157 -2.20 8.96 -9.67
C LEU A 157 -3.12 9.64 -10.68
N ALA A 158 -2.69 9.81 -11.93
CA ALA A 158 -3.49 10.45 -12.99
C ALA A 158 -4.80 9.67 -13.25
N ALA A 159 -4.70 8.35 -13.42
CA ALA A 159 -5.86 7.48 -13.67
C ALA A 159 -6.81 7.44 -12.46
N PHE A 160 -6.26 7.43 -11.26
CA PHE A 160 -7.05 7.44 -10.02
C PHE A 160 -7.78 8.77 -9.83
N LEU A 161 -7.10 9.92 -10.01
CA LEU A 161 -7.73 11.25 -9.98
C LEU A 161 -8.80 11.40 -11.05
N PHE A 162 -8.58 10.86 -12.26
CA PHE A 162 -9.60 10.84 -13.33
C PHE A 162 -10.87 10.12 -12.86
N ARG A 163 -10.72 8.91 -12.25
CA ARG A 163 -11.86 8.20 -11.67
C ARG A 163 -12.57 9.01 -10.60
N LEU A 164 -11.81 9.66 -9.68
CA LEU A 164 -12.40 10.50 -8.65
C LEU A 164 -13.20 11.65 -9.26
N LYS A 165 -12.64 12.33 -10.26
CA LYS A 165 -13.32 13.42 -10.99
C LYS A 165 -14.65 12.97 -11.60
N VAL A 166 -14.71 11.77 -12.18
CA VAL A 166 -15.90 11.24 -12.86
C VAL A 166 -16.93 10.67 -11.89
N SER A 167 -16.49 9.93 -10.87
CA SER A 167 -17.39 9.12 -10.04
C SER A 167 -17.52 9.60 -8.59
N PHE A 168 -16.61 10.47 -8.11
CA PHE A 168 -16.55 10.95 -6.72
C PHE A 168 -16.20 12.44 -6.67
N GLN A 169 -16.99 13.25 -7.40
CA GLN A 169 -16.69 14.66 -7.65
C GLN A 169 -16.45 15.46 -6.37
N LYS A 170 -17.23 15.25 -5.31
CA LYS A 170 -17.08 15.96 -4.03
C LYS A 170 -15.72 15.73 -3.38
N ASP A 171 -15.26 14.48 -3.37
CA ASP A 171 -13.95 14.13 -2.81
C ASP A 171 -12.82 14.67 -3.69
N TYR A 172 -12.97 14.61 -5.02
CA TYR A 172 -12.04 15.21 -5.96
C TYR A 172 -11.89 16.73 -5.76
N GLU A 173 -13.01 17.47 -5.65
CA GLU A 173 -13.00 18.92 -5.40
C GLU A 173 -12.33 19.24 -4.06
N ARG A 174 -12.55 18.43 -3.02
CA ARG A 174 -11.89 18.58 -1.73
C ARG A 174 -10.37 18.40 -1.86
N ILE A 175 -9.90 17.42 -2.63
CA ILE A 175 -8.48 17.24 -2.92
C ILE A 175 -7.92 18.48 -3.61
N ILE A 176 -8.58 19.02 -4.63
CA ILE A 176 -8.16 20.24 -5.33
C ILE A 176 -8.03 21.41 -4.36
N GLN A 177 -9.02 21.62 -3.48
CA GLN A 177 -8.99 22.70 -2.49
C GLN A 177 -7.79 22.58 -1.55
N ILE A 178 -7.50 21.38 -1.04
CA ILE A 178 -6.37 21.14 -0.15
C ILE A 178 -5.03 21.32 -0.89
N VAL A 179 -4.93 20.85 -2.14
CA VAL A 179 -3.72 21.08 -2.95
C VAL A 179 -3.48 22.57 -3.19
N ARG A 180 -4.53 23.36 -3.46
CA ARG A 180 -4.41 24.83 -3.62
C ARG A 180 -3.92 25.53 -2.35
N LEU A 181 -4.28 25.04 -1.15
CA LEU A 181 -3.77 25.62 0.09
C LEU A 181 -2.25 25.43 0.22
N ALA A 182 -1.74 24.26 -0.13
CA ALA A 182 -0.30 23.96 -0.04
C ALA A 182 0.51 24.50 -1.24
N ALA A 183 -0.12 24.64 -2.40
CA ALA A 183 0.46 25.13 -3.65
C ALA A 183 -0.43 26.17 -4.30
N PRO A 184 -0.41 27.45 -3.84
CA PRO A 184 -1.32 28.51 -4.31
C PRO A 184 -1.22 28.82 -5.80
N PHE A 185 -0.13 28.43 -6.46
CA PHE A 185 0.04 28.55 -7.91
C PHE A 185 -0.77 27.50 -8.70
N PHE A 186 -1.16 26.39 -8.09
CA PHE A 186 -1.91 25.31 -8.72
C PHE A 186 -3.37 25.71 -8.91
N ASP A 187 -3.91 25.48 -10.11
CA ASP A 187 -5.33 25.71 -10.40
C ASP A 187 -6.10 24.38 -10.44
N TYR A 188 -5.87 23.52 -11.42
CA TYR A 188 -6.53 22.22 -11.52
C TYR A 188 -5.72 21.20 -12.32
N PHE A 189 -6.07 19.93 -12.18
CA PHE A 189 -5.49 18.86 -12.99
C PHE A 189 -6.19 18.76 -14.35
N VAL A 190 -5.39 18.65 -15.41
CA VAL A 190 -5.86 18.31 -16.76
C VAL A 190 -5.78 16.79 -16.91
N LEU A 191 -6.93 16.14 -16.71
CA LEU A 191 -7.07 14.68 -16.67
C LEU A 191 -7.80 14.23 -17.92
N GLU A 192 -7.07 14.12 -19.01
CA GLU A 192 -7.57 13.71 -20.32
C GLU A 192 -6.74 12.53 -20.83
N PRO A 193 -7.38 11.51 -21.44
CA PRO A 193 -6.65 10.46 -22.13
C PRO A 193 -5.72 11.05 -23.21
N GLN A 194 -4.64 10.35 -23.52
CA GLN A 194 -3.72 10.79 -24.57
C GLN A 194 -4.40 10.74 -25.93
N GLU A 195 -4.19 11.76 -26.77
CA GLU A 195 -4.80 11.87 -28.11
C GLU A 195 -4.50 10.65 -28.98
N MET A 196 -3.26 10.20 -28.95
CA MET A 196 -2.81 9.07 -29.78
C MET A 196 -3.09 7.70 -29.15
N ASN A 197 -3.41 7.64 -27.84
CA ASN A 197 -3.72 6.42 -27.13
C ASN A 197 -4.72 6.68 -25.99
N GLN A 198 -6.01 6.50 -26.30
CA GLN A 198 -7.11 6.77 -25.37
C GLN A 198 -7.10 5.85 -24.12
N GLU A 199 -6.29 4.80 -24.11
CA GLU A 199 -6.12 3.93 -22.94
C GLU A 199 -5.04 4.43 -21.96
N GLN A 200 -4.28 5.46 -22.33
CA GLN A 200 -3.20 6.02 -21.53
C GLN A 200 -3.55 7.42 -21.02
N ILE A 201 -3.10 7.71 -19.81
CA ILE A 201 -3.22 9.02 -19.17
C ILE A 201 -1.90 9.39 -18.48
N ILE A 202 -1.56 10.67 -18.53
CA ILE A 202 -0.44 11.25 -17.79
C ILE A 202 -0.95 12.40 -16.93
N LEU A 203 -0.30 12.63 -15.78
CA LEU A 203 -0.65 13.73 -14.88
C LEU A 203 -0.21 15.07 -15.47
N LYS A 204 -1.19 15.89 -15.85
CA LYS A 204 -1.00 17.26 -16.30
C LYS A 204 -1.79 18.21 -15.40
N TRP A 205 -1.40 19.49 -15.37
CA TRP A 205 -2.02 20.50 -14.53
C TRP A 205 -1.92 21.88 -15.14
N LYS A 206 -2.76 22.80 -14.66
CA LYS A 206 -2.70 24.22 -14.99
C LYS A 206 -2.30 25.06 -13.78
N GLN A 207 -1.62 26.16 -14.07
CA GLN A 207 -1.25 27.19 -13.10
C GLN A 207 -2.26 28.32 -13.13
N CYS A 208 -2.57 28.89 -11.97
CA CYS A 208 -3.41 30.09 -11.88
C CYS A 208 -2.87 31.22 -12.77
N GLY A 209 -3.73 31.76 -13.62
CA GLY A 209 -3.36 32.87 -14.52
C GLY A 209 -2.52 32.49 -15.74
N SER A 210 -2.32 31.20 -16.01
CA SER A 210 -1.63 30.71 -17.22
C SER A 210 -2.56 29.90 -18.11
N GLU A 211 -2.43 30.06 -19.41
CA GLU A 211 -3.11 29.20 -20.40
C GLU A 211 -2.31 27.92 -20.69
N ASP A 212 -1.06 27.86 -20.27
CA ASP A 212 -0.19 26.71 -20.51
C ASP A 212 -0.57 25.49 -19.66
N VAL A 213 -0.39 24.30 -20.22
CA VAL A 213 -0.55 23.03 -19.55
C VAL A 213 0.82 22.48 -19.18
N PHE A 214 1.00 22.18 -17.90
CA PHE A 214 2.26 21.66 -17.34
C PHE A 214 2.16 20.17 -17.08
N ASN A 215 3.30 19.46 -17.17
CA ASN A 215 3.42 18.06 -16.80
C ASN A 215 3.74 17.89 -15.30
N ALA A 216 3.48 16.72 -14.74
CA ALA A 216 3.84 16.38 -13.37
C ALA A 216 5.33 16.55 -13.04
N SER A 217 6.21 16.43 -14.04
CA SER A 217 7.65 16.64 -13.89
C SER A 217 8.04 18.08 -13.54
N GLN A 218 7.13 19.04 -13.73
CA GLN A 218 7.33 20.47 -13.42
C GLN A 218 6.86 20.85 -12.00
N PHE A 219 6.23 19.92 -11.27
CA PHE A 219 6.05 20.09 -9.83
C PHE A 219 7.38 19.92 -9.09
N SER A 220 7.54 20.66 -7.98
CA SER A 220 8.55 20.31 -7.00
C SER A 220 8.27 18.93 -6.39
N ASP A 221 9.31 18.24 -5.95
CA ASP A 221 9.15 16.92 -5.32
C ASP A 221 8.23 16.98 -4.11
N GLY A 222 8.34 18.02 -3.27
CA GLY A 222 7.47 18.21 -2.11
C GLY A 222 6.02 18.43 -2.51
N THR A 223 5.74 19.23 -3.55
CA THR A 223 4.38 19.45 -4.05
C THR A 223 3.77 18.15 -4.57
N LEU A 224 4.52 17.37 -5.34
CA LEU A 224 4.05 16.10 -5.88
C LEU A 224 3.75 15.07 -4.77
N ARG A 225 4.62 14.97 -3.76
CA ARG A 225 4.37 14.13 -2.56
C ARG A 225 3.12 14.58 -1.81
N PHE A 226 2.96 15.89 -1.62
CA PHE A 226 1.76 16.42 -0.98
C PHE A 226 0.49 16.04 -1.74
N ILE A 227 0.50 16.14 -3.07
CA ILE A 227 -0.64 15.72 -3.92
C ILE A 227 -0.96 14.23 -3.73
N CYS A 228 0.07 13.38 -3.70
CA CYS A 228 -0.11 11.94 -3.43
C CYS A 228 -0.74 11.68 -2.06
N LEU A 229 -0.24 12.36 -1.01
CA LEU A 229 -0.77 12.22 0.36
C LEU A 229 -2.20 12.76 0.47
N ALA A 230 -2.48 13.95 -0.07
CA ALA A 230 -3.83 14.52 -0.08
C ALA A 230 -4.81 13.58 -0.79
N THR A 231 -4.42 13.02 -1.94
CA THR A 231 -5.25 12.06 -2.67
C THR A 231 -5.49 10.79 -1.84
N LEU A 232 -4.44 10.24 -1.20
CA LEU A 232 -4.55 9.06 -0.35
C LEU A 232 -5.48 9.28 0.85
N LEU A 233 -5.35 10.40 1.54
CA LEU A 233 -6.07 10.63 2.80
C LEU A 233 -7.51 11.12 2.58
N LEU A 234 -7.76 11.83 1.48
CA LEU A 234 -9.06 12.44 1.18
C LEU A 234 -9.90 11.64 0.17
N GLN A 235 -9.40 10.50 -0.32
CA GLN A 235 -10.18 9.62 -1.21
C GLN A 235 -11.48 9.13 -0.54
N PRO A 236 -12.50 8.74 -1.31
CA PRO A 236 -13.74 8.18 -0.80
C PRO A 236 -13.53 7.02 0.16
N LYS A 237 -14.37 6.88 1.18
CA LYS A 237 -14.27 5.80 2.18
C LYS A 237 -14.34 4.42 1.53
N GLU A 238 -15.11 4.27 0.47
CA GLU A 238 -15.32 3.03 -0.27
C GLU A 238 -14.05 2.54 -1.00
N LEU A 239 -13.15 3.47 -1.34
CA LEU A 239 -11.89 3.19 -2.03
C LEU A 239 -10.70 3.08 -1.07
N ARG A 240 -10.88 3.60 0.14
CA ARG A 240 -9.81 3.70 1.13
C ARG A 240 -9.49 2.33 1.74
N PRO A 241 -8.21 1.96 1.86
CA PRO A 241 -7.82 0.77 2.62
C PRO A 241 -8.26 0.86 4.08
N ALA A 242 -8.55 -0.28 4.71
CA ALA A 242 -8.89 -0.33 6.13
C ALA A 242 -7.75 0.17 7.03
N THR A 243 -6.51 -0.10 6.62
CA THR A 243 -5.31 0.40 7.30
C THR A 243 -4.35 0.99 6.27
N ILE A 244 -3.93 2.22 6.51
CA ILE A 244 -2.94 2.95 5.73
C ILE A 244 -1.67 3.05 6.57
N ILE A 245 -0.56 2.59 6.01
CA ILE A 245 0.77 2.73 6.60
C ILE A 245 1.58 3.59 5.63
N ILE A 246 2.14 4.68 6.13
CA ILE A 246 2.92 5.62 5.32
C ILE A 246 4.31 5.69 5.93
N ASP A 247 5.32 5.46 5.10
CA ASP A 247 6.72 5.62 5.49
C ASP A 247 7.15 7.07 5.24
N GLU A 248 7.72 7.71 6.27
CA GLU A 248 8.25 9.08 6.25
C GLU A 248 7.33 10.09 5.51
N PRO A 249 6.07 10.25 5.95
CA PRO A 249 5.11 11.11 5.25
C PRO A 249 5.54 12.58 5.19
N GLU A 250 6.38 13.02 6.11
CA GLU A 250 6.89 14.39 6.20
C GLU A 250 8.08 14.66 5.26
N LEU A 251 8.72 13.64 4.72
CA LEU A 251 9.96 13.80 3.96
C LEU A 251 9.77 14.70 2.73
N GLY A 252 10.55 15.79 2.69
CA GLY A 252 10.55 16.74 1.58
C GLY A 252 9.32 17.64 1.49
N LEU A 253 8.40 17.57 2.45
CA LEU A 253 7.30 18.51 2.54
C LEU A 253 7.76 19.86 3.15
N HIS A 254 7.18 20.94 2.64
CA HIS A 254 7.33 22.24 3.29
C HIS A 254 6.61 22.23 4.66
N PRO A 255 7.16 22.85 5.73
CA PRO A 255 6.52 22.86 7.05
C PRO A 255 5.04 23.26 7.04
N PHE A 256 4.65 24.22 6.22
CA PHE A 256 3.24 24.60 6.06
C PHE A 256 2.37 23.44 5.52
N ALA A 257 2.88 22.67 4.57
CA ALA A 257 2.14 21.53 4.01
C ALA A 257 1.89 20.40 5.03
N ILE A 258 2.66 20.34 6.10
CA ILE A 258 2.48 19.38 7.21
C ILE A 258 1.32 19.80 8.12
N THR A 259 0.97 21.09 8.16
CA THR A 259 -0.09 21.64 9.02
C THR A 259 -1.46 21.73 8.34
N VAL A 260 -1.53 21.58 7.03
CA VAL A 260 -2.75 21.56 6.21
C VAL A 260 -3.35 20.16 6.20
#